data_d46681728ccb1db9fdbcbfbb13d81a56
#
_entry.id   d46681728ccb1db9fdbcbfbb13d81a56
#
_cell.length_a   1.000
_cell.length_b   1.000
_cell.length_c   1.000
_cell.angle_alpha   90.00
_cell.angle_beta   90.00
_cell.angle_gamma   90.00
#
_symmetry.space_group_name_H-M   'P 1'
#
loop_
_entity.id
_entity.type
_entity.pdbx_description
1 polymer ?
#
loop_
_entity_poly.entity_id
_entity_poly.type
_entity_poly.pdbx_seq_one_letter_code
_entity_poly.pdbx_strand_id
1 'polypeptide(L)'
;MDVAANPRIHPTALISPEAELAADVQIGPFVIVEGPVRIGPGCVLRAKAHLIGPLTMGRNNVVYDNVVIGERPQHFQYKDEPTGVEIGDNNVFRENVTIHRGTTHSWMTRIGNDN
;
A
#
# COMPACT_ATOMS: atom_id res chain seq x y z
N MET A 1 -6.48 -13.61 -25.06
CA MET A 1 -6.91 -13.16 -23.74
C MET A 1 -5.97 -12.09 -23.25
N ASP A 2 -6.51 -10.97 -22.87
CA ASP A 2 -5.71 -9.85 -22.40
C ASP A 2 -5.68 -9.87 -20.86
N VAL A 3 -4.67 -10.53 -20.31
CA VAL A 3 -4.54 -10.61 -18.86
C VAL A 3 -3.94 -9.34 -18.25
N ALA A 4 -3.39 -8.44 -19.08
CA ALA A 4 -2.84 -7.19 -18.58
C ALA A 4 -3.93 -6.20 -18.18
N ALA A 5 -5.16 -6.38 -18.65
CA ALA A 5 -6.27 -5.51 -18.30
C ALA A 5 -6.87 -5.82 -16.94
N ASN A 6 -6.49 -6.93 -16.31
CA ASN A 6 -7.03 -7.35 -15.04
C ASN A 6 -5.94 -7.43 -13.98
N PRO A 7 -6.25 -7.10 -12.71
CA PRO A 7 -5.29 -7.31 -11.63
C PRO A 7 -4.88 -8.77 -11.55
N ARG A 8 -3.59 -9.01 -11.29
CA ARG A 8 -3.05 -10.35 -11.08
C ARG A 8 -2.83 -10.55 -9.60
N ILE A 9 -3.80 -11.20 -8.97
CA ILE A 9 -3.79 -11.38 -7.52
C ILE A 9 -3.51 -12.84 -7.20
N HIS A 10 -2.43 -13.08 -6.46
CA HIS A 10 -2.12 -14.43 -6.03
C HIS A 10 -3.23 -14.94 -5.12
N PRO A 11 -3.63 -16.22 -5.25
CA PRO A 11 -4.77 -16.74 -4.47
C PRO A 11 -4.56 -16.73 -2.94
N THR A 12 -3.32 -16.64 -2.45
CA THR A 12 -3.08 -16.55 -1.02
C THR A 12 -3.15 -15.13 -0.47
N ALA A 13 -3.31 -14.10 -1.34
CA ALA A 13 -3.41 -12.73 -0.88
C ALA A 13 -4.76 -12.47 -0.23
N LEU A 14 -4.76 -11.67 0.82
CA LEU A 14 -5.97 -11.25 1.52
C LEU A 14 -6.23 -9.78 1.21
N ILE A 15 -7.28 -9.53 0.43
CA ILE A 15 -7.56 -8.17 -0.03
C ILE A 15 -8.90 -7.73 0.58
N SER A 16 -8.89 -6.61 1.29
CA SER A 16 -10.10 -6.03 1.85
C SER A 16 -11.10 -5.70 0.75
N PRO A 17 -12.40 -5.92 0.97
CA PRO A 17 -13.42 -5.48 0.02
C PRO A 17 -13.47 -3.96 -0.15
N GLU A 18 -12.87 -3.20 0.77
CA GLU A 18 -12.78 -1.75 0.64
C GLU A 18 -11.61 -1.30 -0.25
N ALA A 19 -10.76 -2.23 -0.68
CA ALA A 19 -9.62 -1.87 -1.52
C ALA A 19 -10.06 -1.64 -2.97
N GLU A 20 -9.46 -0.64 -3.60
CA GLU A 20 -9.68 -0.33 -5.00
C GLU A 20 -8.37 -0.52 -5.75
N LEU A 21 -8.33 -1.51 -6.61
CA LEU A 21 -7.14 -1.85 -7.37
C LEU A 21 -7.34 -1.49 -8.83
N ALA A 22 -6.39 -0.73 -9.39
CA ALA A 22 -6.44 -0.43 -10.82
C ALA A 22 -6.19 -1.70 -11.63
N ALA A 23 -6.54 -1.66 -12.90
CA ALA A 23 -6.19 -2.73 -13.81
C ALA A 23 -4.67 -2.90 -13.82
N ASP A 24 -4.19 -4.10 -14.11
CA ASP A 24 -2.78 -4.45 -14.22
C ASP A 24 -1.95 -4.37 -12.92
N VAL A 25 -2.58 -4.15 -11.77
CA VAL A 25 -1.87 -4.29 -10.49
C VAL A 25 -1.49 -5.76 -10.28
N GLN A 26 -0.27 -5.99 -9.83
CA GLN A 26 0.23 -7.34 -9.55
C GLN A 26 0.41 -7.53 -8.06
N ILE A 27 -0.17 -8.57 -7.50
CA ILE A 27 -0.13 -8.84 -6.07
C ILE A 27 0.38 -10.26 -5.84
N GLY A 28 1.51 -10.35 -5.16
CA GLY A 28 2.17 -11.62 -4.90
C GLY A 28 1.57 -12.42 -3.75
N PRO A 29 2.21 -13.54 -3.40
CA PRO A 29 1.68 -14.44 -2.37
C PRO A 29 1.76 -13.81 -0.98
N PHE A 30 0.76 -14.13 -0.16
CA PHE A 30 0.66 -13.72 1.23
C PHE A 30 0.68 -12.21 1.45
N VAL A 31 0.32 -11.44 0.42
CA VAL A 31 0.11 -10.00 0.57
C VAL A 31 -1.19 -9.78 1.35
N ILE A 32 -1.19 -8.78 2.24
CA ILE A 32 -2.38 -8.40 3.00
C ILE A 32 -2.66 -6.94 2.73
N VAL A 33 -3.88 -6.65 2.29
CA VAL A 33 -4.37 -5.28 2.08
C VAL A 33 -5.58 -5.08 2.95
N GLU A 34 -5.48 -4.21 3.94
CA GLU A 34 -6.53 -3.98 4.93
C GLU A 34 -7.13 -2.59 4.80
N GLY A 35 -8.45 -2.53 4.85
CA GLY A 35 -9.17 -1.27 4.88
C GLY A 35 -9.19 -0.54 3.54
N PRO A 36 -9.49 0.77 3.57
CA PRO A 36 -9.61 1.55 2.34
C PRO A 36 -8.24 1.88 1.76
N VAL A 37 -7.79 1.03 0.85
CA VAL A 37 -6.51 1.18 0.14
C VAL A 37 -6.82 1.36 -1.34
N ARG A 38 -6.26 2.41 -1.94
CA ARG A 38 -6.41 2.65 -3.38
C ARG A 38 -5.04 2.55 -4.04
N ILE A 39 -4.92 1.67 -5.03
CA ILE A 39 -3.66 1.40 -5.70
C ILE A 39 -3.80 1.69 -7.18
N GLY A 40 -2.96 2.60 -7.69
CA GLY A 40 -2.97 3.02 -9.07
C GLY A 40 -2.37 2.00 -10.03
N PRO A 41 -2.45 2.29 -11.35
CA PRO A 41 -2.03 1.33 -12.37
C PRO A 41 -0.53 1.07 -12.36
N GLY A 42 -0.16 -0.14 -12.75
CA GLY A 42 1.24 -0.53 -12.91
C GLY A 42 1.96 -0.83 -11.61
N CYS A 43 1.27 -0.84 -10.48
CA CYS A 43 1.90 -1.13 -9.20
C CYS A 43 2.14 -2.64 -9.04
N VAL A 44 3.22 -2.97 -8.33
CA VAL A 44 3.58 -4.35 -8.04
C VAL A 44 3.79 -4.49 -6.53
N LEU A 45 3.04 -5.40 -5.91
CA LEU A 45 3.21 -5.75 -4.50
C LEU A 45 3.84 -7.14 -4.44
N ARG A 46 5.04 -7.22 -3.89
CA ARG A 46 5.76 -8.48 -3.78
C ARG A 46 5.29 -9.27 -2.57
N ALA A 47 5.84 -10.46 -2.40
CA ALA A 47 5.39 -11.39 -1.38
C ALA A 47 5.37 -10.79 0.03
N LYS A 48 4.32 -11.06 0.77
CA LYS A 48 4.18 -10.68 2.18
C LYS A 48 4.15 -9.17 2.44
N ALA A 49 3.97 -8.35 1.40
CA ALA A 49 3.75 -6.92 1.62
C ALA A 49 2.43 -6.73 2.38
N HIS A 50 2.40 -5.74 3.26
CA HIS A 50 1.22 -5.49 4.10
C HIS A 50 0.86 -4.02 4.01
N LEU A 51 -0.27 -3.72 3.39
CA LEU A 51 -0.74 -2.35 3.22
C LEU A 51 -1.98 -2.15 4.09
N ILE A 52 -1.98 -1.08 4.87
CA ILE A 52 -3.06 -0.77 5.80
C ILE A 52 -3.62 0.61 5.49
N GLY A 53 -4.92 0.66 5.23
CA GLY A 53 -5.60 1.92 4.95
C GLY A 53 -5.90 2.75 6.20
N PRO A 54 -6.23 4.02 6.01
CA PRO A 54 -6.39 4.69 4.72
C PRO A 54 -5.06 4.90 3.99
N LEU A 55 -5.02 4.49 2.74
CA LEU A 55 -3.80 4.57 1.94
C LEU A 55 -4.18 4.85 0.49
N THR A 56 -3.49 5.80 -0.13
CA THR A 56 -3.61 6.06 -1.56
C THR A 56 -2.23 5.96 -2.19
N MET A 57 -2.13 5.15 -3.24
CA MET A 57 -0.87 4.93 -3.95
C MET A 57 -1.08 5.27 -5.43
N GLY A 58 -0.19 6.06 -5.99
CA GLY A 58 -0.23 6.42 -7.39
C GLY A 58 0.19 5.27 -8.29
N ARG A 59 0.78 5.57 -9.44
CA ARG A 59 1.11 4.55 -10.45
C ARG A 59 2.57 4.13 -10.39
N ASN A 60 2.81 2.91 -10.89
CA ASN A 60 4.16 2.37 -11.11
C ASN A 60 5.03 2.33 -9.87
N ASN A 61 4.41 2.07 -8.72
CA ASN A 61 5.16 1.86 -7.49
C ASN A 61 5.45 0.37 -7.32
N VAL A 62 6.64 0.06 -6.82
CA VAL A 62 7.03 -1.32 -6.54
C VAL A 62 7.27 -1.46 -5.05
N VAL A 63 6.54 -2.39 -4.44
CA VAL A 63 6.64 -2.68 -3.01
C VAL A 63 7.27 -4.06 -2.87
N TYR A 64 8.46 -4.11 -2.32
CA TYR A 64 9.21 -5.35 -2.19
C TYR A 64 8.75 -6.18 -1.00
N ASP A 65 9.40 -7.31 -0.81
CA ASP A 65 8.97 -8.33 0.15
C ASP A 65 9.01 -7.80 1.59
N ASN A 66 8.01 -8.15 2.38
CA ASN A 66 7.92 -7.80 3.80
C ASN A 66 7.87 -6.31 4.10
N VAL A 67 7.50 -5.47 3.14
CA VAL A 67 7.28 -4.05 3.38
C VAL A 67 5.94 -3.88 4.07
N VAL A 68 5.89 -3.00 5.09
CA VAL A 68 4.66 -2.65 5.79
C VAL A 68 4.40 -1.16 5.60
N ILE A 69 3.24 -0.82 5.06
CA ILE A 69 2.87 0.58 4.82
C ILE A 69 1.53 0.86 5.49
N GLY A 70 1.46 1.93 6.27
CA GLY A 70 0.24 2.35 6.91
C GLY A 70 0.08 1.85 8.34
N GLU A 71 1.14 1.27 8.92
CA GLU A 71 1.11 0.81 10.29
C GLU A 71 0.85 1.98 11.24
N ARG A 72 0.22 1.70 12.37
CA ARG A 72 -0.06 2.72 13.37
C ARG A 72 1.25 3.32 13.88
N PRO A 73 1.30 4.66 14.08
CA PRO A 73 2.51 5.28 14.60
C PRO A 73 2.87 4.72 15.97
N GLN A 74 4.16 4.60 16.24
CA GLN A 74 4.65 4.19 17.55
C GLN A 74 4.73 5.40 18.49
N HIS A 75 3.68 6.21 18.47
CA HIS A 75 3.60 7.40 19.30
C HIS A 75 2.57 7.15 20.40
N PHE A 76 2.98 7.21 21.63
CA PHE A 76 2.10 6.83 22.75
C PHE A 76 0.85 7.70 22.87
N GLN A 77 0.83 8.87 22.26
CA GLN A 77 -0.35 9.74 22.24
C GLN A 77 -1.28 9.46 21.06
N TYR A 78 -0.95 8.51 20.20
CA TYR A 78 -1.80 8.17 19.07
C TYR A 78 -3.07 7.46 19.56
N LYS A 79 -4.24 7.96 19.12
CA LYS A 79 -5.55 7.46 19.58
C LYS A 79 -6.44 7.02 18.40
N ASP A 80 -5.86 6.42 17.39
CA ASP A 80 -6.60 5.97 16.20
C ASP A 80 -7.29 7.11 15.46
N GLU A 81 -6.67 8.27 15.40
CA GLU A 81 -7.18 9.38 14.62
C GLU A 81 -7.27 9.00 13.13
N PRO A 82 -8.12 9.70 12.33
CA PRO A 82 -8.28 9.39 10.90
C PRO A 82 -7.09 9.88 10.08
N THR A 83 -5.94 9.29 10.30
CA THR A 83 -4.73 9.59 9.58
C THR A 83 -4.47 8.52 8.53
N GLY A 84 -3.53 8.74 7.62
CA GLY A 84 -3.26 7.77 6.58
C GLY A 84 -1.94 8.02 5.87
N VAL A 85 -1.82 7.44 4.68
CA VAL A 85 -0.61 7.55 3.87
C VAL A 85 -0.99 7.92 2.44
N GLU A 86 -0.28 8.87 1.86
CA GLU A 86 -0.40 9.23 0.45
C GLU A 86 0.94 8.99 -0.23
N ILE A 87 0.93 8.19 -1.28
CA ILE A 87 2.13 7.84 -2.04
C ILE A 87 1.93 8.28 -3.48
N GLY A 88 2.90 9.01 -4.03
CA GLY A 88 2.87 9.43 -5.42
C GLY A 88 3.23 8.30 -6.38
N ASP A 89 3.98 8.64 -7.42
CA ASP A 89 4.27 7.71 -8.52
C ASP A 89 5.73 7.29 -8.55
N ASN A 90 5.99 6.12 -9.13
CA ASN A 90 7.33 5.66 -9.47
C ASN A 90 8.25 5.51 -8.25
N ASN A 91 7.71 5.07 -7.13
CA ASN A 91 8.51 4.83 -5.93
C ASN A 91 8.88 3.35 -5.82
N VAL A 92 10.00 3.08 -5.17
CA VAL A 92 10.44 1.72 -4.88
C VAL A 92 10.65 1.59 -3.38
N PHE A 93 9.91 0.69 -2.77
CA PHE A 93 10.04 0.40 -1.34
C PHE A 93 10.76 -0.94 -1.22
N ARG A 94 12.00 -0.89 -0.76
CA ARG A 94 12.83 -2.10 -0.67
C ARG A 94 12.41 -2.96 0.52
N GLU A 95 12.94 -4.17 0.54
CA GLU A 95 12.56 -5.19 1.51
C GLU A 95 12.65 -4.70 2.96
N ASN A 96 11.66 -5.07 3.75
CA ASN A 96 11.58 -4.82 5.18
C ASN A 96 11.42 -3.36 5.58
N VAL A 97 11.13 -2.46 4.65
CA VAL A 97 10.83 -1.06 4.96
C VAL A 97 9.48 -0.99 5.65
N THR A 98 9.37 -0.13 6.67
CA THR A 98 8.10 0.13 7.36
C THR A 98 7.79 1.62 7.29
N ILE A 99 6.57 1.94 6.86
CA ILE A 99 6.08 3.31 6.77
C ILE A 99 4.84 3.41 7.63
N HIS A 100 4.90 4.29 8.65
CA HIS A 100 3.76 4.52 9.53
C HIS A 100 2.83 5.58 8.94
N ARG A 101 1.54 5.48 9.26
CA ARG A 101 0.58 6.53 8.90
C ARG A 101 0.78 7.74 9.80
N GLY A 102 0.16 8.87 9.43
CA GLY A 102 0.34 10.12 10.14
C GLY A 102 -0.17 10.10 11.59
N THR A 103 0.18 11.15 12.31
CA THR A 103 -0.24 11.35 13.69
C THR A 103 -1.14 12.58 13.80
N THR A 104 -1.57 12.92 15.02
CA THR A 104 -2.35 14.15 15.24
C THR A 104 -1.60 15.41 14.84
N HIS A 105 -0.26 15.36 14.85
CA HIS A 105 0.56 16.50 14.44
C HIS A 105 0.78 16.54 12.93
N SER A 106 0.60 15.40 12.27
CA SER A 106 0.75 15.28 10.83
C SER A 106 -0.25 14.24 10.36
N TRP A 107 -1.44 14.68 9.97
CA TRP A 107 -2.57 13.79 9.64
C TRP A 107 -2.24 12.77 8.57
N MET A 108 -1.32 13.10 7.67
CA MET A 108 -0.96 12.19 6.57
C MET A 108 0.54 12.04 6.48
N THR A 109 0.98 10.80 6.25
CA THR A 109 2.33 10.55 5.80
C THR A 109 2.32 10.67 4.28
N ARG A 110 3.17 11.51 3.73
CA ARG A 110 3.21 11.74 2.29
C ARG A 110 4.56 11.38 1.72
N ILE A 111 4.53 10.60 0.65
CA ILE A 111 5.72 10.23 -0.10
C ILE A 111 5.49 10.68 -1.53
N GLY A 112 6.41 11.49 -2.04
CA GLY A 112 6.28 12.03 -3.39
C GLY A 112 6.54 11.01 -4.46
N ASN A 113 7.23 11.42 -5.51
CA ASN A 113 7.49 10.57 -6.68
C ASN A 113 8.96 10.20 -6.75
N ASP A 114 9.24 9.11 -7.46
CA ASP A 114 10.60 8.73 -7.84
C ASP A 114 11.56 8.53 -6.66
N ASN A 115 11.05 7.99 -5.58
CA ASN A 115 11.86 7.68 -4.41
C ASN A 115 12.29 6.22 -4.35
#